data_a8a87009b1169e0f782269c02313fbfc
#
_entry.id   a8a87009b1169e0f782269c02313fbfc
#
_cell.length_a   1.000
_cell.length_b   1.000
_cell.length_c   1.000
_cell.angle_alpha   90.00
_cell.angle_beta   90.00
_cell.angle_gamma   90.00
#
_symmetry.space_group_name_H-M   'P 1'
#
loop_
_entity.id
_entity.type
_entity.pdbx_description
1 polymer ?
#
loop_
_entity_poly.entity_id
_entity_poly.type
_entity_poly.pdbx_seq_one_letter_code
_entity_poly.pdbx_strand_id
1 'polypeptide(L)'
;MEIAGDITSLVGNTPLVKLDRIKKYCNCHPEIIAKLESFNQSASVKDRIAYSMLNSAEKDGLILPGKTTLIEATSGNTGIALAMVAAAKGYRLILTMPDTMSIERRAMLRAYAVSYTHLTLPTILLV
;
A
#
# COMPACT_ATOMS: atom_id res chain seq x y z
N MET A 1 0.00 -22.60 -16.56
CA MET A 1 0.54 -21.49 -15.71
C MET A 1 0.02 -20.20 -16.29
N GLU A 2 -0.69 -19.41 -15.51
CA GLU A 2 -1.26 -18.14 -15.96
C GLU A 2 -0.25 -17.02 -15.71
N ILE A 3 -0.03 -16.18 -16.72
CA ILE A 3 0.88 -15.04 -16.61
C ILE A 3 0.05 -13.79 -16.34
N ALA A 4 0.32 -13.12 -15.23
CA ALA A 4 -0.35 -11.88 -14.86
C ALA A 4 0.02 -10.76 -15.83
N GLY A 5 -0.95 -9.90 -16.19
CA GLY A 5 -0.73 -8.78 -17.11
C GLY A 5 0.20 -7.71 -16.52
N ASP A 6 0.06 -7.44 -15.21
CA ASP A 6 0.93 -6.58 -14.42
C ASP A 6 0.87 -6.96 -12.94
N ILE A 7 1.67 -6.28 -12.11
CA ILE A 7 1.75 -6.55 -10.68
C ILE A 7 0.43 -6.27 -9.94
N THR A 8 -0.40 -5.35 -10.44
CA THR A 8 -1.67 -4.99 -9.78
C THR A 8 -2.73 -6.08 -9.91
N SER A 9 -2.67 -6.90 -10.96
CA SER A 9 -3.57 -8.04 -11.14
C SER A 9 -3.37 -9.16 -10.12
N LEU A 10 -2.25 -9.14 -9.39
CA LEU A 10 -1.94 -10.08 -8.33
C LEU A 10 -2.40 -9.61 -6.95
N VAL A 11 -2.94 -8.40 -6.83
CA VAL A 11 -3.40 -7.84 -5.55
C VAL A 11 -4.58 -8.66 -5.01
N GLY A 12 -4.45 -9.10 -3.79
CA GLY A 12 -5.48 -9.91 -3.13
C GLY A 12 -5.25 -11.40 -3.32
N ASN A 13 -6.33 -12.16 -3.27
CA ASN A 13 -6.31 -13.63 -3.31
C ASN A 13 -5.29 -14.25 -2.35
N THR A 14 -5.08 -13.59 -1.21
CA THR A 14 -4.09 -13.96 -0.20
C THR A 14 -4.47 -15.25 0.51
N PRO A 15 -3.50 -16.12 0.86
CA PRO A 15 -3.76 -17.44 1.42
C PRO A 15 -4.37 -17.37 2.82
N LEU A 16 -5.07 -18.44 3.17
CA LEU A 16 -5.63 -18.68 4.50
C LEU A 16 -4.87 -19.80 5.18
N VAL A 17 -4.59 -19.64 6.48
CA VAL A 17 -3.88 -20.63 7.29
C VAL A 17 -4.66 -20.92 8.57
N LYS A 18 -4.86 -22.21 8.86
CA LYS A 18 -5.44 -22.65 10.14
C LYS A 18 -4.44 -22.50 11.27
N LEU A 19 -4.87 -21.97 12.39
CA LEU A 19 -4.05 -21.74 13.57
C LEU A 19 -4.36 -22.76 14.68
N ASP A 20 -4.19 -24.06 14.40
CA ASP A 20 -4.58 -25.15 15.30
C ASP A 20 -3.85 -25.11 16.64
N ARG A 21 -2.57 -24.70 16.66
CA ARG A 21 -1.80 -24.57 17.91
C ARG A 21 -2.33 -23.47 18.81
N ILE A 22 -2.74 -22.33 18.22
CA ILE A 22 -3.35 -21.22 18.96
C ILE A 22 -4.71 -21.64 19.48
N LYS A 23 -5.53 -22.30 18.65
CA LYS A 23 -6.82 -22.84 19.03
C LYS A 23 -6.72 -23.75 20.26
N LYS A 24 -5.77 -24.70 20.26
CA LYS A 24 -5.51 -25.58 21.39
C LYS A 24 -5.04 -24.83 22.63
N TYR A 25 -4.10 -23.90 22.47
CA TYR A 25 -3.56 -23.11 23.57
C TYR A 25 -4.62 -22.27 24.26
N CYS A 26 -5.51 -21.63 23.48
CA CYS A 26 -6.61 -20.81 24.00
C CYS A 26 -7.84 -21.62 24.43
N ASN A 27 -7.82 -22.95 24.27
CA ASN A 27 -8.98 -23.84 24.51
C ASN A 27 -10.25 -23.36 23.78
N CYS A 28 -10.10 -22.91 22.52
CA CYS A 28 -11.20 -22.40 21.72
C CYS A 28 -11.89 -23.52 20.95
N HIS A 29 -13.25 -23.49 20.91
CA HIS A 29 -14.04 -24.42 20.10
C HIS A 29 -14.07 -24.06 18.62
N PRO A 30 -14.23 -22.76 18.20
CA PRO A 30 -14.30 -22.40 16.80
C PRO A 30 -12.95 -22.54 16.09
N GLU A 31 -12.99 -22.70 14.77
CA GLU A 31 -11.79 -22.66 13.92
C GLU A 31 -11.20 -21.25 13.93
N ILE A 32 -9.90 -21.15 14.11
CA ILE A 32 -9.15 -19.89 13.98
C ILE A 32 -8.37 -19.93 12.68
N ILE A 33 -8.68 -18.99 11.80
CA ILE A 33 -8.08 -18.90 10.48
C ILE A 33 -7.44 -17.51 10.30
N ALA A 34 -6.17 -17.46 9.95
CA ALA A 34 -5.47 -16.23 9.61
C ALA A 34 -5.48 -16.01 8.10
N LYS A 35 -5.82 -14.79 7.67
CA LYS A 35 -5.65 -14.34 6.29
C LYS A 35 -4.31 -13.61 6.16
N LEU A 36 -3.41 -14.15 5.33
CA LEU A 36 -2.04 -13.67 5.25
C LEU A 36 -1.89 -12.50 4.27
N GLU A 37 -2.25 -11.30 4.70
CA GLU A 37 -2.17 -10.09 3.86
C GLU A 37 -0.72 -9.65 3.53
N SER A 38 0.28 -10.21 4.21
CA SER A 38 1.69 -10.04 3.86
C SER A 38 2.08 -10.68 2.52
N PHE A 39 1.22 -11.50 1.94
CA PHE A 39 1.40 -12.09 0.61
C PHE A 39 0.97 -11.16 -0.53
N ASN A 40 0.41 -10.00 -0.24
CA ASN A 40 0.27 -8.96 -1.26
C ASN A 40 1.65 -8.43 -1.69
N GLN A 41 1.74 -7.84 -2.86
CA GLN A 41 2.98 -7.47 -3.55
C GLN A 41 3.81 -6.42 -2.81
N SER A 42 3.17 -5.47 -2.09
CA SER A 42 3.86 -4.57 -1.18
C SER A 42 3.83 -5.06 0.29
N ALA A 43 3.55 -6.34 0.49
CA ALA A 43 3.52 -7.05 1.77
C ALA A 43 2.50 -6.49 2.78
N SER A 44 1.38 -5.94 2.33
CA SER A 44 0.34 -5.44 3.24
C SER A 44 -1.06 -5.44 2.64
N VAL A 45 -2.07 -5.38 3.52
CA VAL A 45 -3.48 -5.19 3.14
C VAL A 45 -3.73 -3.87 2.39
N LYS A 46 -2.81 -2.91 2.44
CA LYS A 46 -2.97 -1.60 1.81
C LYS A 46 -2.90 -1.65 0.30
N ASP A 47 -2.35 -2.72 -0.28
CA ASP A 47 -2.39 -2.95 -1.72
C ASP A 47 -3.82 -2.98 -2.24
N ARG A 48 -4.73 -3.60 -1.49
CA ARG A 48 -6.16 -3.62 -1.85
C ARG A 48 -6.77 -2.23 -1.89
N ILE A 49 -6.45 -1.40 -0.89
CA ILE A 49 -6.97 -0.03 -0.79
C ILE A 49 -6.43 0.82 -1.95
N ALA A 50 -5.13 0.82 -2.15
CA ALA A 50 -4.48 1.59 -3.21
C ALA A 50 -5.02 1.20 -4.60
N TYR A 51 -5.11 -0.10 -4.87
CA TYR A 51 -5.65 -0.60 -6.14
C TYR A 51 -7.12 -0.19 -6.34
N SER A 52 -7.96 -0.34 -5.32
CA SER A 52 -9.37 0.01 -5.39
C SER A 52 -9.57 1.51 -5.61
N MET A 53 -8.84 2.36 -4.90
CA MET A 53 -8.91 3.82 -5.04
C MET A 53 -8.57 4.28 -6.45
N LEU A 54 -7.44 3.83 -7.00
CA LEU A 54 -7.03 4.23 -8.33
C LEU A 54 -7.98 3.71 -9.41
N ASN A 55 -8.39 2.45 -9.32
CA ASN A 55 -9.33 1.88 -10.28
C ASN A 55 -10.69 2.57 -10.26
N SER A 56 -11.20 2.94 -9.09
CA SER A 56 -12.46 3.68 -9.00
C SER A 56 -12.32 5.06 -9.64
N ALA A 57 -11.27 5.79 -9.30
CA ALA A 57 -11.02 7.11 -9.87
C ALA A 57 -10.80 7.09 -11.39
N GLU A 58 -10.16 6.04 -11.94
CA GLU A 58 -10.04 5.83 -13.39
C GLU A 58 -11.39 5.58 -14.04
N LYS A 59 -12.22 4.70 -13.45
CA LYS A 59 -13.57 4.39 -13.97
C LYS A 59 -14.48 5.62 -14.01
N ASP A 60 -14.34 6.48 -12.99
CA ASP A 60 -15.11 7.72 -12.89
C ASP A 60 -14.51 8.85 -13.76
N GLY A 61 -13.42 8.59 -14.49
CA GLY A 61 -12.76 9.56 -15.35
C GLY A 61 -12.07 10.71 -14.62
N LEU A 62 -11.84 10.58 -13.30
CA LEU A 62 -11.23 11.61 -12.46
C LEU A 62 -9.71 11.69 -12.64
N ILE A 63 -9.07 10.58 -12.99
CA ILE A 63 -7.63 10.49 -13.18
C ILE A 63 -7.29 9.75 -14.48
N LEU A 64 -6.15 10.13 -15.09
CA LEU A 64 -5.66 9.53 -16.34
C LEU A 64 -4.16 9.24 -16.21
N PRO A 65 -3.70 8.01 -16.54
CA PRO A 65 -2.27 7.67 -16.58
C PRO A 65 -1.48 8.64 -17.45
N GLY A 66 -0.29 9.01 -17.01
CA GLY A 66 0.58 9.92 -17.73
C GLY A 66 0.20 11.41 -17.69
N LYS A 67 -1.02 11.75 -17.25
CA LYS A 67 -1.50 13.13 -17.16
C LYS A 67 -1.71 13.60 -15.72
N THR A 68 -2.27 12.74 -14.87
CA THR A 68 -2.58 13.08 -13.49
C THR A 68 -1.38 12.84 -12.58
N THR A 69 -1.11 13.77 -11.68
CA THR A 69 -0.18 13.57 -10.55
C THR A 69 -0.99 13.29 -9.30
N LEU A 70 -0.73 12.16 -8.68
CA LEU A 70 -1.33 11.75 -7.41
C LEU A 70 -0.55 12.38 -6.26
N ILE A 71 -1.25 12.87 -5.25
CA ILE A 71 -0.62 13.44 -4.04
C ILE A 71 -1.30 12.82 -2.83
N GLU A 72 -0.49 12.28 -1.90
CA GLU A 72 -1.02 11.66 -0.67
C GLU A 72 -0.13 11.94 0.53
N ALA A 73 -0.76 12.24 1.68
CA ALA A 73 -0.09 12.46 2.94
C ALA A 73 -0.03 11.16 3.75
N THR A 74 1.02 10.38 3.57
CA THR A 74 1.17 9.09 4.24
C THR A 74 2.64 8.71 4.43
N SER A 75 2.92 8.11 5.56
CA SER A 75 4.24 7.59 5.90
C SER A 75 4.28 6.07 6.05
N GLY A 76 3.13 5.41 5.89
CA GLY A 76 2.97 3.99 6.16
C GLY A 76 2.83 3.12 4.91
N ASN A 77 2.27 1.93 5.12
CA ASN A 77 2.05 0.94 4.07
C ASN A 77 1.13 1.44 2.94
N THR A 78 0.25 2.40 3.23
CA THR A 78 -0.59 3.03 2.20
C THR A 78 0.26 3.74 1.15
N GLY A 79 1.29 4.49 1.57
CA GLY A 79 2.21 5.14 0.63
C GLY A 79 2.99 4.15 -0.23
N ILE A 80 3.44 3.06 0.37
CA ILE A 80 4.16 2.00 -0.35
C ILE A 80 3.23 1.33 -1.38
N ALA A 81 2.01 1.01 -0.99
CA ALA A 81 1.03 0.40 -1.88
C ALA A 81 0.62 1.34 -3.04
N LEU A 82 0.40 2.64 -2.74
CA LEU A 82 0.15 3.65 -3.77
C LEU A 82 1.33 3.79 -4.72
N ALA A 83 2.56 3.74 -4.20
CA ALA A 83 3.78 3.79 -5.01
C ALA A 83 3.87 2.63 -6.01
N MET A 84 3.61 1.40 -5.53
CA MET A 84 3.59 0.21 -6.37
C MET A 84 2.52 0.31 -7.47
N VAL A 85 1.27 0.65 -7.11
CA VAL A 85 0.16 0.73 -8.07
C VAL A 85 0.36 1.88 -9.05
N ALA A 86 0.83 3.05 -8.57
CA ALA A 86 1.12 4.21 -9.41
C ALA A 86 2.22 3.89 -10.43
N ALA A 87 3.31 3.25 -10.01
CA ALA A 87 4.39 2.83 -10.89
C ALA A 87 3.88 1.85 -11.97
N ALA A 88 3.09 0.85 -11.59
CA ALA A 88 2.53 -0.13 -12.51
C ALA A 88 1.58 0.49 -13.54
N LYS A 89 0.80 1.49 -13.14
CA LYS A 89 -0.20 2.15 -14.00
C LYS A 89 0.31 3.41 -14.73
N GLY A 90 1.57 3.81 -14.50
CA GLY A 90 2.16 4.97 -15.18
C GLY A 90 1.69 6.32 -14.62
N TYR A 91 1.35 6.38 -13.32
CA TYR A 91 1.06 7.64 -12.63
C TYR A 91 2.31 8.24 -12.00
N ARG A 92 2.37 9.56 -12.04
CA ARG A 92 3.28 10.32 -11.20
C ARG A 92 2.70 10.39 -9.77
N LEU A 93 3.51 10.06 -8.76
CA LEU A 93 3.08 10.10 -7.36
C LEU A 93 4.02 11.01 -6.54
N ILE A 94 3.42 11.84 -5.72
CA ILE A 94 4.10 12.66 -4.72
C ILE A 94 3.56 12.28 -3.36
N LEU A 95 4.44 11.83 -2.46
CA LEU A 95 4.09 11.53 -1.08
C LEU A 95 4.62 12.63 -0.16
N THR A 96 3.78 13.09 0.76
CA THR A 96 4.19 13.99 1.83
C THR A 96 4.33 13.20 3.12
N MET A 97 5.49 13.30 3.78
CA MET A 97 5.79 12.51 4.97
C MET A 97 6.73 13.27 5.91
N PRO A 98 6.72 12.93 7.22
CA PRO A 98 7.70 13.47 8.15
C PRO A 98 9.14 13.07 7.78
N ASP A 99 10.11 13.91 8.10
CA ASP A 99 11.53 13.65 7.88
C ASP A 99 12.11 12.55 8.77
N THR A 100 11.39 12.21 9.85
CA THR A 100 11.74 11.12 10.79
C THR A 100 11.51 9.71 10.24
N MET A 101 11.05 9.59 8.98
CA MET A 101 10.83 8.28 8.35
C MET A 101 12.12 7.47 8.20
N SER A 102 12.00 6.17 8.41
CA SER A 102 13.13 5.24 8.30
C SER A 102 13.77 5.23 6.91
N ILE A 103 15.07 4.99 6.88
CA ILE A 103 15.86 4.98 5.64
C ILE A 103 15.37 3.89 4.69
N GLU A 104 14.97 2.74 5.21
CA GLU A 104 14.48 1.59 4.43
C GLU A 104 13.20 1.94 3.66
N ARG A 105 12.27 2.66 4.30
CA ARG A 105 11.04 3.11 3.64
C ARG A 105 11.32 4.13 2.55
N ARG A 106 12.23 5.07 2.79
CA ARG A 106 12.67 6.03 1.77
C ARG A 106 13.31 5.32 0.58
N ALA A 107 14.14 4.31 0.83
CA ALA A 107 14.77 3.50 -0.21
C ALA A 107 13.72 2.74 -1.05
N MET A 108 12.72 2.14 -0.40
CA MET A 108 11.63 1.44 -1.07
C MET A 108 10.80 2.38 -1.96
N LEU A 109 10.44 3.57 -1.47
CA LEU A 109 9.70 4.57 -2.25
C LEU A 109 10.51 5.07 -3.45
N ARG A 110 11.83 5.27 -3.29
CA ARG A 110 12.72 5.63 -4.41
C ARG A 110 12.77 4.53 -5.47
N ALA A 111 12.75 3.25 -5.06
CA ALA A 111 12.73 2.13 -6.00
C ALA A 111 11.47 2.13 -6.90
N TYR A 112 10.36 2.68 -6.42
CA TYR A 112 9.14 2.90 -7.21
C TYR A 112 9.14 4.25 -7.96
N ALA A 113 10.27 4.95 -8.04
CA ALA A 113 10.40 6.26 -8.69
C ALA A 113 9.44 7.35 -8.15
N VAL A 114 9.09 7.27 -6.88
CA VAL A 114 8.20 8.24 -6.21
C VAL A 114 8.97 9.48 -5.81
N SER A 115 8.43 10.66 -6.13
CA SER A 115 8.88 11.92 -5.55
C SER A 115 8.25 12.08 -4.16
N TYR A 116 9.06 12.37 -3.15
CA TYR A 116 8.54 12.68 -1.81
C TYR A 116 9.07 14.03 -1.34
N THR A 117 8.22 14.74 -0.61
CA THR A 117 8.56 16.00 0.04
C THR A 117 8.44 15.84 1.55
N HIS A 118 9.35 16.48 2.29
CA HIS A 118 9.28 16.54 3.74
C HIS A 118 8.34 17.68 4.13
N LEU A 119 7.29 17.35 4.90
CA LEU A 119 6.54 18.35 5.64
C LEU A 119 7.25 18.55 6.98
N THR A 120 7.98 19.63 7.11
CA THR A 120 8.22 20.22 8.42
C THR A 120 6.92 20.87 8.82
N LEU A 121 6.16 20.28 9.73
CA LEU A 121 5.08 20.99 10.39
C LEU A 121 5.72 22.17 11.13
N PRO A 122 5.30 23.43 10.89
CA PRO A 122 5.68 24.50 11.77
C PRO A 122 5.20 24.12 13.17
N THR A 123 6.10 24.12 14.13
CA THR A 123 5.76 23.97 15.54
C THR A 123 4.90 25.17 15.88
N ILE A 124 3.58 25.02 15.88
CA ILE A 124 2.70 26.03 16.45
C ILE A 124 2.91 25.92 17.95
N LEU A 125 3.77 26.77 18.48
CA LEU A 125 3.85 27.03 19.90
C LEU A 125 2.55 27.77 20.25
N LEU A 126 1.57 27.04 20.76
CA LEU A 126 0.44 27.67 21.46
C LEU A 126 0.98 28.19 22.78
N VAL A 127 1.13 29.48 22.87
CA VAL A 127 1.36 30.23 24.12
C VAL A 127 0.02 30.37 24.84
#